data_ef75768ac73d177dbe2f8bc9efd23b8b
#
_entry.id   ef75768ac73d177dbe2f8bc9efd23b8b
#
_cell.length_a   1.000
_cell.length_b   1.000
_cell.length_c   1.000
_cell.angle_alpha   90.00
_cell.angle_beta   90.00
_cell.angle_gamma   90.00
#
_symmetry.space_group_name_H-M   'P 1'
#
loop_
_entity.id
_entity.type
_entity.pdbx_description
1 polymer ?
#
loop_
_entity_poly.entity_id
_entity_poly.type
_entity_poly.pdbx_seq_one_letter_code
_entity_poly.pdbx_strand_id
1 'polypeptide(L)'
;MKKLYLLLMLIPVLTDAQVTINVTSIPSNTPPDAVIYLAGNINTWNPGDPNYTLQNIGNGTYQIIIPEATGTVNYKFTRGSWATVEGNATGGFLPDRSFTFTGSPQTLNLTIQSWEDLGGSGSNSTAAENVQILDEDFFIPQLNATRRIWLYLPPDYATSDKNYPVLYMQDGQNLFDNATSFSGEWEVDETLNELFANGDFGAIVVGIDNGGATRLDEYSPWINPEYGGGDGDAYVDFLAETLKPFIDANYRTRPEPQFNAIIGSSMGGLIATYGALAHPEAFGKLGAMSPSFWFPDNQLLDYIAGYPNTLEGLRTYFVASMNESASMVPDIVEVIEILNGKGLTEENTNWAFTSYGAHNEAYWRGEFSEMYQVLFANEMLAIQEVQHEGVVIRQLNSGLIVVSGLPETTICTLYGLSGCEILEMSLTDGIYQLPDQIPQGMYILKSNNNSIKPVRLMR
;
A
#
# COMPACT_ATOMS: atom_id res chain seq x y z
N MET A 1 -17.71 73.72 43.76
CA MET A 1 -16.85 73.06 42.75
C MET A 1 -17.21 71.62 42.65
N LYS A 2 -18.00 71.21 41.60
CA LYS A 2 -18.35 69.85 41.36
C LYS A 2 -17.24 69.18 40.57
N LYS A 3 -16.58 68.17 41.18
CA LYS A 3 -15.58 67.34 40.48
C LYS A 3 -16.31 66.35 39.56
N LEU A 4 -16.14 66.51 38.26
CA LEU A 4 -16.59 65.56 37.24
C LEU A 4 -15.59 64.40 37.14
N TYR A 5 -15.94 63.20 37.59
CA TYR A 5 -15.16 62.00 37.38
C TYR A 5 -15.49 61.44 35.99
N LEU A 6 -14.52 61.51 35.09
CA LEU A 6 -14.60 60.89 33.78
C LEU A 6 -14.29 59.38 33.96
N LEU A 7 -15.33 58.56 33.90
CA LEU A 7 -15.18 57.09 33.92
C LEU A 7 -14.76 56.64 32.50
N LEU A 8 -13.48 56.35 32.32
CA LEU A 8 -12.97 55.74 31.09
C LEU A 8 -13.47 54.27 31.06
N MET A 9 -14.50 53.97 30.29
CA MET A 9 -14.85 52.58 29.97
C MET A 9 -13.79 52.04 29.01
N LEU A 10 -12.90 51.17 29.51
CA LEU A 10 -12.11 50.28 28.66
C LEU A 10 -13.07 49.29 28.04
N ILE A 11 -13.38 49.46 26.75
CA ILE A 11 -14.05 48.45 25.96
C ILE A 11 -12.96 47.42 25.62
N PRO A 12 -13.07 46.16 26.08
CA PRO A 12 -12.13 45.14 25.65
C PRO A 12 -12.32 44.97 24.13
N VAL A 13 -11.30 45.22 23.36
CA VAL A 13 -11.23 44.81 21.95
C VAL A 13 -11.06 43.30 22.01
N LEU A 14 -12.15 42.55 21.77
CA LEU A 14 -12.06 41.14 21.54
C LEU A 14 -11.34 40.97 20.19
N THR A 15 -10.09 40.63 20.23
CA THR A 15 -9.37 40.20 19.03
C THR A 15 -9.71 38.73 18.83
N ASP A 16 -10.48 38.46 17.79
CA ASP A 16 -10.76 37.07 17.41
C ASP A 16 -9.44 36.33 17.16
N ALA A 17 -9.33 35.14 17.71
CA ALA A 17 -8.14 34.29 17.61
C ALA A 17 -8.08 33.60 16.23
N GLN A 18 -7.98 34.38 15.16
CA GLN A 18 -7.91 33.92 13.77
C GLN A 18 -6.48 33.56 13.38
N VAL A 19 -6.34 32.65 12.40
CA VAL A 19 -5.06 32.33 11.76
C VAL A 19 -5.06 32.91 10.35
N THR A 20 -4.11 33.83 10.10
CA THR A 20 -3.87 34.38 8.76
C THR A 20 -2.73 33.57 8.11
N ILE A 21 -2.98 32.95 6.99
CA ILE A 21 -1.99 32.23 6.20
C ILE A 21 -1.67 33.06 4.97
N ASN A 22 -0.40 33.46 4.82
CA ASN A 22 0.13 34.11 3.63
C ASN A 22 1.02 33.13 2.87
N VAL A 23 0.66 32.82 1.64
CA VAL A 23 1.54 32.15 0.68
C VAL A 23 2.28 33.25 -0.07
N THR A 24 3.53 33.46 0.30
CA THR A 24 4.36 34.59 -0.17
C THR A 24 5.06 34.30 -1.51
N SER A 25 5.06 33.05 -1.93
CA SER A 25 5.60 32.61 -3.24
C SER A 25 4.90 31.34 -3.70
N ILE A 26 4.65 31.26 -4.99
CA ILE A 26 4.13 30.07 -5.67
C ILE A 26 5.08 29.72 -6.83
N PRO A 27 5.05 28.47 -7.35
CA PRO A 27 5.88 28.06 -8.48
C PRO A 27 5.65 28.93 -9.72
N SER A 28 6.72 29.25 -10.44
CA SER A 28 6.66 30.11 -11.63
C SER A 28 5.90 29.45 -12.81
N ASN A 29 5.75 28.12 -12.81
CA ASN A 29 4.97 27.35 -13.74
C ASN A 29 3.48 27.22 -13.36
N THR A 30 3.03 27.86 -12.27
CA THR A 30 1.63 27.89 -11.89
C THR A 30 0.80 28.54 -13.01
N PRO A 31 -0.27 27.88 -13.53
CA PRO A 31 -1.13 28.48 -14.54
C PRO A 31 -1.64 29.86 -14.10
N PRO A 32 -1.68 30.85 -14.99
CA PRO A 32 -1.99 32.24 -14.61
C PRO A 32 -3.43 32.45 -14.13
N ASP A 33 -4.34 31.53 -14.47
CA ASP A 33 -5.74 31.49 -14.07
C ASP A 33 -6.02 30.53 -12.88
N ALA A 34 -4.97 29.94 -12.31
CA ALA A 34 -5.12 28.99 -11.22
C ALA A 34 -5.71 29.65 -9.97
N VAL A 35 -6.71 29.02 -9.40
CA VAL A 35 -7.28 29.33 -8.10
C VAL A 35 -6.63 28.40 -7.07
N ILE A 36 -6.16 28.96 -5.97
CA ILE A 36 -5.50 28.18 -4.91
C ILE A 36 -6.49 28.00 -3.76
N TYR A 37 -6.58 26.75 -3.27
CA TYR A 37 -7.46 26.36 -2.18
C TYR A 37 -6.63 25.77 -1.02
N LEU A 38 -7.18 25.85 0.18
CA LEU A 38 -6.74 25.07 1.31
C LEU A 38 -7.67 23.88 1.50
N ALA A 39 -7.14 22.67 1.45
CA ALA A 39 -7.85 21.44 1.76
C ALA A 39 -7.27 20.83 3.04
N GLY A 40 -8.10 20.49 4.00
CA GLY A 40 -7.65 19.96 5.29
C GLY A 40 -8.80 19.40 6.14
N ASN A 41 -8.47 18.90 7.32
CA ASN A 41 -9.47 18.37 8.25
C ASN A 41 -10.54 19.40 8.66
N ILE A 42 -10.30 20.69 8.42
CA ILE A 42 -11.22 21.80 8.71
C ILE A 42 -12.37 21.89 7.68
N ASN A 43 -12.20 21.34 6.49
CA ASN A 43 -13.20 21.32 5.41
C ASN A 43 -13.39 19.90 4.83
N THR A 44 -13.21 18.88 5.68
CA THR A 44 -13.32 17.46 5.30
C THR A 44 -12.46 17.08 4.09
N TRP A 45 -11.29 17.71 3.97
CA TRP A 45 -10.33 17.47 2.89
C TRP A 45 -10.87 17.74 1.48
N ASN A 46 -11.83 18.68 1.32
CA ASN A 46 -12.33 19.07 0.02
C ASN A 46 -11.33 19.95 -0.74
N PRO A 47 -10.70 19.48 -1.84
CA PRO A 47 -9.62 20.19 -2.52
C PRO A 47 -10.05 21.42 -3.33
N GLY A 48 -11.35 21.59 -3.58
CA GLY A 48 -11.92 22.70 -4.34
C GLY A 48 -12.98 23.48 -3.59
N ASP A 49 -12.94 23.50 -2.25
CA ASP A 49 -13.92 24.21 -1.43
C ASP A 49 -13.84 25.74 -1.64
N PRO A 50 -14.87 26.37 -2.22
CA PRO A 50 -14.85 27.81 -2.50
C PRO A 50 -14.77 28.67 -1.24
N ASN A 51 -15.13 28.15 -0.05
CA ASN A 51 -15.00 28.88 1.22
C ASN A 51 -13.55 28.92 1.71
N TYR A 52 -12.69 28.07 1.19
CA TYR A 52 -11.27 27.97 1.54
C TYR A 52 -10.34 28.39 0.40
N THR A 53 -10.82 29.31 -0.44
CA THR A 53 -10.04 29.92 -1.53
C THR A 53 -9.08 30.97 -1.00
N LEU A 54 -7.81 30.91 -1.41
CA LEU A 54 -6.82 31.94 -1.13
C LEU A 54 -7.04 33.15 -2.05
N GLN A 55 -7.07 34.35 -1.47
CA GLN A 55 -7.20 35.62 -2.20
C GLN A 55 -5.84 36.13 -2.62
N ASN A 56 -5.67 36.50 -3.88
CA ASN A 56 -4.47 37.20 -4.33
C ASN A 56 -4.51 38.64 -3.81
N ILE A 57 -3.61 38.99 -2.90
CA ILE A 57 -3.51 40.30 -2.26
C ILE A 57 -2.47 41.23 -2.92
N GLY A 58 -1.90 40.80 -4.07
CA GLY A 58 -0.89 41.52 -4.81
C GLY A 58 0.52 41.04 -4.54
N ASN A 59 1.47 41.49 -5.36
CA ASN A 59 2.91 41.15 -5.26
C ASN A 59 3.20 39.63 -5.24
N GLY A 60 2.34 38.80 -5.87
CA GLY A 60 2.49 37.36 -5.88
C GLY A 60 2.14 36.66 -4.57
N THR A 61 1.53 37.39 -3.62
CA THR A 61 1.10 36.83 -2.32
C THR A 61 -0.37 36.47 -2.35
N TYR A 62 -0.68 35.27 -1.88
CA TYR A 62 -2.03 34.76 -1.69
C TYR A 62 -2.32 34.62 -0.20
N GLN A 63 -3.54 34.94 0.23
CA GLN A 63 -3.89 34.96 1.63
C GLN A 63 -5.23 34.26 1.88
N ILE A 64 -5.31 33.54 2.99
CA ILE A 64 -6.58 33.07 3.57
C ILE A 64 -6.58 33.38 5.07
N ILE A 65 -7.76 33.71 5.59
CA ILE A 65 -8.00 33.93 7.01
C ILE A 65 -8.91 32.82 7.50
N ILE A 66 -8.39 31.99 8.40
CA ILE A 66 -9.13 30.93 9.05
C ILE A 66 -9.70 31.49 10.36
N PRO A 67 -11.04 31.49 10.53
CA PRO A 67 -11.66 31.98 11.75
C PRO A 67 -11.28 31.09 12.93
N GLU A 68 -11.53 31.58 14.14
CA GLU A 68 -11.24 30.88 15.37
C GLU A 68 -11.89 29.48 15.39
N ALA A 69 -11.06 28.47 15.67
CA ALA A 69 -11.47 27.09 15.92
C ALA A 69 -10.65 26.53 17.09
N THR A 70 -10.77 25.26 17.38
CA THR A 70 -10.02 24.56 18.42
C THR A 70 -9.22 23.42 17.81
N GLY A 71 -8.05 23.13 18.40
CA GLY A 71 -7.23 21.99 18.01
C GLY A 71 -6.24 22.27 16.89
N THR A 72 -5.75 21.19 16.29
CA THR A 72 -4.77 21.23 15.19
C THR A 72 -5.46 21.07 13.85
N VAL A 73 -5.11 21.94 12.91
CA VAL A 73 -5.51 21.84 11.51
C VAL A 73 -4.35 21.24 10.71
N ASN A 74 -4.63 20.11 10.06
CA ASN A 74 -3.76 19.49 9.06
C ASN A 74 -4.32 19.85 7.68
N TYR A 75 -3.48 20.27 6.74
CA TYR A 75 -3.93 20.79 5.45
C TYR A 75 -2.85 20.71 4.38
N LYS A 76 -3.28 20.85 3.12
CA LYS A 76 -2.46 21.07 1.93
C LYS A 76 -3.02 22.20 1.09
N PHE A 77 -2.23 22.76 0.19
CA PHE A 77 -2.71 23.64 -0.86
C PHE A 77 -2.98 22.84 -2.15
N THR A 78 -4.04 23.20 -2.85
CA THR A 78 -4.42 22.58 -4.12
C THR A 78 -4.82 23.65 -5.15
N ARG A 79 -4.96 23.25 -6.41
CA ARG A 79 -5.54 24.08 -7.47
C ARG A 79 -6.92 23.55 -7.90
N GLY A 80 -7.72 23.07 -6.94
CA GLY A 80 -9.11 22.65 -7.10
C GLY A 80 -9.31 21.14 -7.19
N SER A 81 -8.27 20.34 -7.21
CA SER A 81 -8.32 18.88 -7.17
C SER A 81 -7.10 18.30 -6.50
N TRP A 82 -7.18 17.05 -6.06
CA TRP A 82 -6.02 16.35 -5.51
C TRP A 82 -4.94 16.08 -6.55
N ALA A 83 -5.30 15.91 -7.83
CA ALA A 83 -4.36 15.80 -8.92
C ALA A 83 -3.49 17.06 -9.12
N THR A 84 -3.86 18.18 -8.52
CA THR A 84 -3.17 19.48 -8.64
C THR A 84 -2.71 20.01 -7.28
N VAL A 85 -2.35 19.10 -6.37
CA VAL A 85 -1.88 19.40 -5.01
C VAL A 85 -0.46 19.94 -5.00
N GLU A 86 -0.10 20.68 -3.95
CA GLU A 86 1.27 21.16 -3.73
C GLU A 86 2.26 20.01 -3.52
N GLY A 87 3.44 20.15 -4.10
CA GLY A 87 4.56 19.24 -3.97
C GLY A 87 5.75 19.81 -3.18
N ASN A 88 6.71 18.95 -2.89
CA ASN A 88 8.00 19.30 -2.32
C ASN A 88 8.90 20.05 -3.35
N ALA A 89 10.13 20.41 -3.00
CA ALA A 89 11.04 21.15 -3.87
C ALA A 89 11.38 20.45 -5.18
N THR A 90 11.22 19.13 -5.26
CA THR A 90 11.50 18.31 -6.45
C THR A 90 10.24 17.98 -7.25
N GLY A 91 9.05 18.38 -6.77
CA GLY A 91 7.77 18.13 -7.45
C GLY A 91 7.03 16.90 -6.95
N GLY A 92 7.61 16.13 -6.04
CA GLY A 92 7.00 14.96 -5.44
C GLY A 92 6.22 15.30 -4.17
N PHE A 93 5.79 14.25 -3.49
CA PHE A 93 4.98 14.32 -2.27
C PHE A 93 5.53 15.28 -1.21
N LEU A 94 4.64 16.09 -0.66
CA LEU A 94 4.87 16.95 0.51
C LEU A 94 3.95 16.48 1.65
N PRO A 95 4.47 16.16 2.86
CA PRO A 95 3.63 15.85 4.02
C PRO A 95 2.65 16.99 4.33
N ASP A 96 1.53 16.66 5.00
CA ASP A 96 0.54 17.64 5.42
C ASP A 96 1.18 18.75 6.25
N ARG A 97 0.81 19.97 5.94
CA ARG A 97 1.13 21.13 6.79
C ARG A 97 0.23 21.10 8.01
N SER A 98 0.67 21.70 9.09
CA SER A 98 -0.16 21.82 10.28
C SER A 98 0.03 23.14 11.02
N PHE A 99 -1.03 23.58 11.68
CA PHE A 99 -0.99 24.61 12.74
C PHE A 99 -1.98 24.28 13.85
N THR A 100 -1.72 24.82 15.03
CA THR A 100 -2.62 24.64 16.18
C THR A 100 -3.12 26.01 16.64
N PHE A 101 -4.44 26.14 16.86
CA PHE A 101 -5.04 27.35 17.42
C PHE A 101 -4.55 27.57 18.86
N THR A 102 -3.99 28.75 19.13
CA THR A 102 -3.40 29.09 20.44
C THR A 102 -4.31 30.01 21.27
N GLY A 103 -5.49 30.39 20.78
CA GLY A 103 -6.38 31.36 21.42
C GLY A 103 -5.95 32.82 21.25
N SER A 104 -5.00 33.07 20.33
CA SER A 104 -4.53 34.41 19.96
C SER A 104 -4.36 34.49 18.45
N PRO A 105 -4.46 35.68 17.83
CA PRO A 105 -4.21 35.85 16.40
C PRO A 105 -2.84 35.34 16.00
N GLN A 106 -2.76 34.54 14.93
CA GLN A 106 -1.52 33.95 14.40
C GLN A 106 -1.36 34.36 12.94
N THR A 107 -0.10 34.53 12.48
CA THR A 107 0.21 34.75 11.07
C THR A 107 1.27 33.74 10.64
N LEU A 108 0.97 32.94 9.61
CA LEU A 108 1.88 32.00 8.99
C LEU A 108 2.29 32.54 7.62
N ASN A 109 3.60 32.63 7.37
CA ASN A 109 4.15 32.97 6.06
C ASN A 109 4.77 31.73 5.45
N LEU A 110 4.25 31.28 4.33
CA LEU A 110 4.56 30.01 3.71
C LEU A 110 4.92 30.21 2.23
N THR A 111 5.53 29.19 1.63
CA THR A 111 5.75 29.11 0.19
C THR A 111 5.19 27.79 -0.32
N ILE A 112 4.66 27.79 -1.55
CA ILE A 112 4.40 26.56 -2.32
C ILE A 112 5.59 26.37 -3.22
N GLN A 113 6.27 25.23 -3.09
CA GLN A 113 7.55 24.96 -3.78
C GLN A 113 7.35 24.43 -5.19
N SER A 114 6.33 23.59 -5.38
CA SER A 114 5.95 23.00 -6.65
C SER A 114 4.47 22.59 -6.61
N TRP A 115 3.98 22.11 -7.74
CA TRP A 115 2.72 21.38 -7.88
C TRP A 115 3.06 19.97 -8.39
N GLU A 116 2.50 18.93 -7.79
CA GLU A 116 2.82 17.55 -8.13
C GLU A 116 2.57 17.23 -9.62
N ASP A 117 1.49 17.76 -10.21
CA ASP A 117 1.15 17.59 -11.63
C ASP A 117 2.01 18.41 -12.62
N LEU A 118 2.68 19.46 -12.15
CA LEU A 118 3.55 20.30 -12.98
C LEU A 118 5.04 19.98 -12.80
N GLY A 119 5.35 19.06 -11.91
CA GLY A 119 6.71 18.71 -11.54
C GLY A 119 7.51 19.84 -10.89
N GLY A 120 8.54 19.50 -10.15
CA GLY A 120 9.64 20.42 -9.87
C GLY A 120 10.59 20.41 -11.05
N SER A 121 11.39 21.45 -11.21
CA SER A 121 12.47 21.43 -12.22
C SER A 121 13.50 20.35 -11.84
N GLY A 122 13.26 19.12 -12.30
CA GLY A 122 14.17 17.99 -12.16
C GLY A 122 13.78 16.90 -11.16
N SER A 123 12.49 16.53 -11.04
CA SER A 123 12.16 15.23 -10.47
C SER A 123 12.67 14.17 -11.48
N ASN A 124 13.83 13.61 -11.21
CA ASN A 124 14.23 12.38 -11.89
C ASN A 124 13.27 11.29 -11.40
N SER A 125 12.73 10.50 -12.33
CA SER A 125 12.01 9.27 -11.99
C SER A 125 12.85 8.41 -11.06
N THR A 126 12.22 7.82 -10.05
CA THR A 126 12.83 6.84 -9.15
C THR A 126 12.62 5.42 -9.65
N ALA A 127 11.69 5.21 -10.59
CA ALA A 127 11.40 3.91 -11.15
C ALA A 127 12.66 3.20 -11.68
N ALA A 128 12.85 1.95 -11.28
CA ALA A 128 13.95 1.12 -11.72
C ALA A 128 13.86 0.82 -13.24
N GLU A 129 15.00 0.49 -13.87
CA GLU A 129 15.08 0.21 -15.33
C GLU A 129 14.17 -0.94 -15.79
N ASN A 130 13.75 -1.81 -14.90
CA ASN A 130 12.87 -2.95 -15.17
C ASN A 130 11.38 -2.65 -14.89
N VAL A 131 11.05 -1.39 -14.64
CA VAL A 131 9.67 -0.87 -14.64
C VAL A 131 9.39 -0.21 -15.97
N GLN A 132 8.20 -0.43 -16.50
CA GLN A 132 7.72 0.23 -17.72
C GLN A 132 6.23 0.52 -17.64
N ILE A 133 5.78 1.51 -18.40
CA ILE A 133 4.36 1.70 -18.66
C ILE A 133 3.97 0.69 -19.74
N LEU A 134 3.08 -0.23 -19.38
CA LEU A 134 2.55 -1.23 -20.31
C LEU A 134 1.65 -0.58 -21.36
N ASP A 135 0.77 0.29 -20.89
CA ASP A 135 -0.15 1.07 -21.74
C ASP A 135 -0.57 2.32 -20.94
N GLU A 136 -0.54 3.48 -21.59
CA GLU A 136 -1.01 4.74 -20.98
C GLU A 136 -2.54 4.83 -20.90
N ASP A 137 -3.25 4.14 -21.82
CA ASP A 137 -4.69 4.25 -22.02
C ASP A 137 -5.34 2.86 -22.20
N PHE A 138 -4.94 1.87 -21.41
CA PHE A 138 -5.50 0.53 -21.47
C PHE A 138 -7.02 0.56 -21.31
N PHE A 139 -7.75 0.08 -22.31
CA PHE A 139 -9.21 0.15 -22.32
C PHE A 139 -9.84 -0.86 -21.37
N ILE A 140 -10.74 -0.38 -20.54
CA ILE A 140 -11.55 -1.14 -19.58
C ILE A 140 -12.98 -1.27 -20.12
N PRO A 141 -13.33 -2.38 -20.80
CA PRO A 141 -14.68 -2.52 -21.38
C PRO A 141 -15.80 -2.48 -20.32
N GLN A 142 -15.56 -3.02 -19.14
CA GLN A 142 -16.54 -3.11 -18.06
C GLN A 142 -16.95 -1.73 -17.51
N LEU A 143 -16.03 -0.76 -17.54
CA LEU A 143 -16.26 0.61 -17.06
C LEU A 143 -16.41 1.62 -18.21
N ASN A 144 -16.17 1.21 -19.47
CA ASN A 144 -16.06 2.09 -20.62
C ASN A 144 -15.09 3.27 -20.37
N ALA A 145 -13.95 2.97 -19.80
CA ALA A 145 -12.91 3.92 -19.38
C ALA A 145 -11.53 3.45 -19.84
N THR A 146 -10.50 4.25 -19.65
CA THR A 146 -9.11 3.86 -19.85
C THR A 146 -8.31 4.04 -18.57
N ARG A 147 -7.19 3.30 -18.44
CA ARG A 147 -6.26 3.40 -17.31
C ARG A 147 -4.84 3.20 -17.78
N ARG A 148 -3.91 3.92 -17.17
CA ARG A 148 -2.50 3.59 -17.28
C ARG A 148 -2.22 2.32 -16.49
N ILE A 149 -1.50 1.40 -17.14
CA ILE A 149 -1.05 0.15 -16.54
C ILE A 149 0.47 0.14 -16.48
N TRP A 150 1.01 -0.12 -15.31
CA TRP A 150 2.43 -0.30 -15.06
C TRP A 150 2.80 -1.77 -15.08
N LEU A 151 4.03 -2.05 -15.45
CA LEU A 151 4.59 -3.39 -15.43
C LEU A 151 6.01 -3.36 -14.88
N TYR A 152 6.23 -4.10 -13.80
CA TYR A 152 7.55 -4.46 -13.32
C TYR A 152 7.85 -5.90 -13.74
N LEU A 153 9.03 -6.14 -14.28
CA LEU A 153 9.54 -7.46 -14.63
C LEU A 153 10.75 -7.80 -13.74
N PRO A 154 10.85 -9.04 -13.21
CA PRO A 154 11.99 -9.39 -12.36
C PRO A 154 13.33 -9.29 -13.13
N PRO A 155 14.45 -9.02 -12.44
CA PRO A 155 15.74 -8.73 -13.09
C PRO A 155 16.23 -9.79 -14.08
N ASP A 156 15.88 -11.05 -13.88
CA ASP A 156 16.27 -12.13 -14.78
C ASP A 156 15.24 -12.44 -15.89
N TYR A 157 14.17 -11.63 -16.00
CA TYR A 157 13.10 -11.91 -16.96
C TYR A 157 13.61 -12.05 -18.39
N ALA A 158 14.53 -11.21 -18.84
CA ALA A 158 15.08 -11.25 -20.19
C ALA A 158 16.06 -12.41 -20.43
N THR A 159 16.61 -13.02 -19.39
CA THR A 159 17.71 -14.01 -19.46
C THR A 159 17.33 -15.40 -18.98
N SER A 160 16.11 -15.58 -18.46
CA SER A 160 15.59 -16.86 -17.98
C SER A 160 14.37 -17.29 -18.77
N ASP A 161 14.04 -18.61 -18.71
CA ASP A 161 12.80 -19.17 -19.26
C ASP A 161 11.76 -19.43 -18.18
N LYS A 162 11.90 -18.81 -17.00
CA LYS A 162 10.97 -18.98 -15.88
C LYS A 162 9.59 -18.41 -16.20
N ASN A 163 8.56 -19.03 -15.63
CA ASN A 163 7.23 -18.43 -15.48
C ASN A 163 7.09 -17.90 -14.05
N TYR A 164 6.57 -16.69 -13.91
CA TYR A 164 6.57 -15.94 -12.65
C TYR A 164 5.18 -15.83 -12.05
N PRO A 165 5.04 -15.79 -10.71
CA PRO A 165 3.83 -15.35 -10.05
C PRO A 165 3.56 -13.87 -10.38
N VAL A 166 2.30 -13.44 -10.25
CA VAL A 166 1.88 -12.08 -10.60
C VAL A 166 1.18 -11.40 -9.42
N LEU A 167 1.54 -10.15 -9.16
CA LEU A 167 0.86 -9.26 -8.24
C LEU A 167 0.07 -8.22 -9.04
N TYR A 168 -1.23 -8.17 -8.85
CA TYR A 168 -2.11 -7.12 -9.38
C TYR A 168 -2.33 -6.09 -8.26
N MET A 169 -1.69 -4.93 -8.39
CA MET A 169 -1.63 -3.92 -7.33
C MET A 169 -2.43 -2.68 -7.69
N GLN A 170 -3.26 -2.24 -6.75
CA GLN A 170 -4.10 -1.06 -6.88
C GLN A 170 -3.26 0.22 -6.71
N ASP A 171 -3.80 1.36 -7.17
CA ASP A 171 -3.15 2.67 -7.08
C ASP A 171 -1.76 2.69 -7.74
N GLY A 172 -1.67 2.19 -8.98
CA GLY A 172 -0.44 1.96 -9.75
C GLY A 172 0.50 3.16 -9.81
N GLN A 173 -0.05 4.38 -9.85
CA GLN A 173 0.71 5.62 -9.84
C GLN A 173 1.59 5.83 -8.60
N ASN A 174 1.33 5.10 -7.49
CA ASN A 174 2.06 5.22 -6.23
C ASN A 174 3.11 4.12 -6.04
N LEU A 175 3.23 3.14 -6.94
CA LEU A 175 3.98 1.91 -6.66
C LEU A 175 5.49 2.03 -6.94
N PHE A 176 5.87 2.70 -8.05
CA PHE A 176 7.20 2.56 -8.66
C PHE A 176 7.94 3.88 -8.91
N ASP A 177 7.28 5.02 -8.76
CA ASP A 177 7.88 6.30 -9.15
C ASP A 177 7.37 7.44 -8.29
N ASN A 178 8.26 8.05 -7.53
CA ASN A 178 7.94 9.22 -6.73
C ASN A 178 7.48 10.42 -7.59
N ALA A 179 7.84 10.45 -8.87
CA ALA A 179 7.41 11.50 -9.78
C ALA A 179 5.93 11.42 -10.18
N THR A 180 5.31 10.24 -10.06
CA THR A 180 3.88 10.00 -10.35
C THR A 180 3.04 9.77 -9.12
N SER A 181 3.68 9.50 -7.97
CA SER A 181 2.99 9.16 -6.74
C SER A 181 2.22 10.35 -6.17
N PHE A 182 1.00 10.09 -5.72
CA PHE A 182 0.11 11.10 -5.15
C PHE A 182 0.44 11.44 -3.69
N SER A 183 0.77 10.44 -2.88
CA SER A 183 1.00 10.60 -1.43
C SER A 183 2.31 9.96 -0.96
N GLY A 184 3.22 9.71 -1.87
CA GLY A 184 4.48 9.01 -1.66
C GLY A 184 4.53 7.69 -2.39
N GLU A 185 5.72 7.21 -2.60
CA GLU A 185 6.00 5.99 -3.34
C GLU A 185 6.07 4.79 -2.40
N TRP A 186 5.62 3.62 -2.89
CA TRP A 186 5.73 2.36 -2.17
C TRP A 186 7.09 1.68 -2.34
N GLU A 187 7.91 2.10 -3.32
CA GLU A 187 9.20 1.50 -3.64
C GLU A 187 9.09 -0.03 -3.86
N VAL A 188 8.07 -0.44 -4.63
CA VAL A 188 7.79 -1.86 -4.88
C VAL A 188 8.92 -2.51 -5.69
N ASP A 189 9.44 -1.82 -6.69
CA ASP A 189 10.50 -2.28 -7.56
C ASP A 189 11.85 -2.34 -6.85
N GLU A 190 12.21 -1.35 -6.03
CA GLU A 190 13.41 -1.40 -5.20
C GLU A 190 13.36 -2.57 -4.23
N THR A 191 12.21 -2.75 -3.56
CA THR A 191 12.02 -3.85 -2.62
C THR A 191 12.15 -5.21 -3.31
N LEU A 192 11.50 -5.41 -4.46
CA LEU A 192 11.57 -6.67 -5.19
C LEU A 192 12.95 -6.92 -5.82
N ASN A 193 13.63 -5.87 -6.30
CA ASN A 193 14.99 -5.94 -6.80
C ASN A 193 15.98 -6.33 -5.69
N GLU A 194 15.81 -5.78 -4.49
CA GLU A 194 16.62 -6.17 -3.32
C GLU A 194 16.36 -7.62 -2.91
N LEU A 195 15.10 -8.02 -2.80
CA LEU A 195 14.74 -9.41 -2.50
C LEU A 195 15.30 -10.37 -3.55
N PHE A 196 15.20 -10.02 -4.83
CA PHE A 196 15.76 -10.82 -5.92
C PHE A 196 17.29 -10.95 -5.82
N ALA A 197 18.01 -9.86 -5.54
CA ALA A 197 19.45 -9.87 -5.32
C ALA A 197 19.83 -10.76 -4.12
N ASN A 198 18.96 -10.87 -3.13
CA ASN A 198 19.11 -11.78 -1.99
C ASN A 198 18.60 -13.21 -2.26
N GLY A 199 18.25 -13.49 -3.55
CA GLY A 199 17.94 -14.83 -4.06
C GLY A 199 16.45 -15.19 -4.00
N ASP A 200 15.55 -14.22 -3.99
CA ASP A 200 14.14 -14.44 -4.27
C ASP A 200 13.93 -14.98 -5.69
N PHE A 201 12.82 -15.69 -5.92
CA PHE A 201 12.50 -16.23 -7.24
C PHE A 201 12.18 -15.15 -8.26
N GLY A 202 11.63 -14.05 -7.81
CA GLY A 202 11.07 -12.97 -8.61
C GLY A 202 9.58 -13.12 -8.89
N ALA A 203 8.93 -12.00 -9.11
CA ALA A 203 7.52 -11.90 -9.48
C ALA A 203 7.33 -10.79 -10.52
N ILE A 204 6.26 -10.88 -11.31
CA ILE A 204 5.77 -9.79 -12.14
C ILE A 204 4.83 -8.93 -11.29
N VAL A 205 4.90 -7.61 -11.42
CA VAL A 205 3.88 -6.72 -10.84
C VAL A 205 3.17 -5.96 -11.95
N VAL A 206 1.85 -5.99 -11.88
CA VAL A 206 0.94 -5.20 -12.71
C VAL A 206 0.32 -4.14 -11.82
N GLY A 207 0.72 -2.89 -11.99
CA GLY A 207 0.18 -1.74 -11.27
C GLY A 207 -0.95 -1.09 -12.07
N ILE A 208 -2.10 -0.90 -11.46
CA ILE A 208 -3.27 -0.30 -12.09
C ILE A 208 -3.51 1.07 -11.47
N ASP A 209 -3.36 2.16 -12.26
CA ASP A 209 -3.71 3.49 -11.79
C ASP A 209 -5.16 3.53 -11.34
N ASN A 210 -5.47 4.31 -10.34
CA ASN A 210 -6.86 4.50 -9.94
C ASN A 210 -7.59 5.48 -10.87
N GLY A 211 -8.91 5.53 -10.75
CA GLY A 211 -9.78 6.39 -11.56
C GLY A 211 -9.78 7.87 -11.19
N GLY A 212 -8.89 8.31 -10.29
CA GLY A 212 -8.93 9.69 -9.80
C GLY A 212 -10.27 9.98 -9.09
N ALA A 213 -11.10 10.79 -9.70
CA ALA A 213 -12.40 11.15 -9.14
C ALA A 213 -13.37 9.95 -8.99
N THR A 214 -13.22 8.90 -9.80
CA THR A 214 -14.06 7.68 -9.75
C THR A 214 -13.47 6.58 -8.86
N ARG A 215 -12.33 6.83 -8.19
CA ARG A 215 -11.65 5.83 -7.37
C ARG A 215 -12.56 5.20 -6.32
N LEU A 216 -13.38 5.98 -5.64
CA LEU A 216 -14.27 5.46 -4.59
C LEU A 216 -15.40 4.62 -5.18
N ASP A 217 -15.91 5.01 -6.36
CA ASP A 217 -16.95 4.25 -7.07
C ASP A 217 -16.41 2.90 -7.53
N GLU A 218 -15.23 2.88 -8.12
CA GLU A 218 -14.57 1.68 -8.65
C GLU A 218 -14.01 0.75 -7.55
N TYR A 219 -13.66 1.29 -6.38
CA TYR A 219 -13.03 0.50 -5.30
C TYR A 219 -14.04 -0.02 -4.26
N SER A 220 -15.32 0.03 -4.56
CA SER A 220 -16.38 -0.61 -3.78
C SER A 220 -17.55 -1.09 -4.66
N PRO A 221 -17.99 -2.35 -4.54
CA PRO A 221 -19.23 -2.80 -5.18
C PRO A 221 -20.48 -2.28 -4.45
N TRP A 222 -20.31 -1.76 -3.24
CA TRP A 222 -21.40 -1.22 -2.42
C TRP A 222 -21.40 0.30 -2.45
N ILE A 223 -22.62 0.87 -2.45
CA ILE A 223 -22.83 2.32 -2.42
C ILE A 223 -22.79 2.79 -0.96
N ASN A 224 -21.85 3.68 -0.66
CA ASN A 224 -21.88 4.48 0.56
C ASN A 224 -22.69 5.76 0.28
N PRO A 225 -23.71 6.09 1.10
CA PRO A 225 -24.58 7.27 0.83
C PRO A 225 -23.84 8.62 0.85
N GLU A 226 -22.68 8.69 1.50
CA GLU A 226 -21.89 9.91 1.65
C GLU A 226 -20.75 10.02 0.63
N TYR A 227 -20.15 8.88 0.28
CA TYR A 227 -18.88 8.83 -0.45
C TYR A 227 -18.95 8.20 -1.85
N GLY A 228 -20.10 7.66 -2.27
CA GLY A 228 -20.25 6.99 -3.56
C GLY A 228 -19.97 5.47 -3.47
N GLY A 229 -19.47 4.87 -4.52
CA GLY A 229 -19.30 3.43 -4.66
C GLY A 229 -20.29 2.84 -5.67
N GLY A 230 -20.17 1.53 -5.95
CA GLY A 230 -21.12 0.78 -6.75
C GLY A 230 -20.57 0.23 -8.07
N ASP A 231 -19.39 0.63 -8.51
CA ASP A 231 -18.77 0.15 -9.75
C ASP A 231 -17.71 -0.95 -9.50
N GLY A 232 -17.53 -1.38 -8.24
CA GLY A 232 -16.52 -2.34 -7.84
C GLY A 232 -16.65 -3.71 -8.52
N ASP A 233 -17.88 -4.18 -8.80
CA ASP A 233 -18.10 -5.41 -9.58
C ASP A 233 -17.45 -5.29 -10.96
N ALA A 234 -17.77 -4.24 -11.70
CA ALA A 234 -17.22 -3.99 -13.03
C ALA A 234 -15.69 -3.83 -13.01
N TYR A 235 -15.15 -3.23 -11.93
CA TYR A 235 -13.71 -3.07 -11.78
C TYR A 235 -12.99 -4.41 -11.54
N VAL A 236 -13.49 -5.28 -10.65
CA VAL A 236 -12.84 -6.59 -10.43
C VAL A 236 -13.05 -7.56 -11.60
N ASP A 237 -14.20 -7.48 -12.29
CA ASP A 237 -14.42 -8.18 -13.56
C ASP A 237 -13.38 -7.76 -14.62
N PHE A 238 -13.05 -6.47 -14.71
CA PHE A 238 -11.97 -6.01 -15.57
C PHE A 238 -10.64 -6.66 -15.21
N LEU A 239 -10.28 -6.70 -13.93
CA LEU A 239 -9.01 -7.31 -13.50
C LEU A 239 -8.95 -8.80 -13.87
N ALA A 240 -10.03 -9.55 -13.60
CA ALA A 240 -10.07 -11.00 -13.77
C ALA A 240 -10.29 -11.44 -15.22
N GLU A 241 -11.17 -10.76 -15.97
CA GLU A 241 -11.63 -11.20 -17.27
C GLU A 241 -10.99 -10.48 -18.46
N THR A 242 -10.36 -9.32 -18.23
CA THR A 242 -9.72 -8.52 -19.29
C THR A 242 -8.22 -8.39 -19.07
N LEU A 243 -7.80 -7.82 -17.94
CA LEU A 243 -6.38 -7.50 -17.71
C LEU A 243 -5.55 -8.77 -17.47
N LYS A 244 -5.99 -9.65 -16.55
CA LYS A 244 -5.25 -10.89 -16.26
C LYS A 244 -5.09 -11.79 -17.49
N PRO A 245 -6.12 -12.08 -18.30
CA PRO A 245 -5.93 -12.84 -19.54
C PRO A 245 -4.97 -12.17 -20.54
N PHE A 246 -4.99 -10.84 -20.63
CA PHE A 246 -4.03 -10.11 -21.45
C PHE A 246 -2.59 -10.30 -20.94
N ILE A 247 -2.35 -10.18 -19.64
CA ILE A 247 -1.02 -10.38 -19.04
C ILE A 247 -0.56 -11.84 -19.26
N ASP A 248 -1.42 -12.83 -18.99
CA ASP A 248 -1.08 -14.25 -19.18
C ASP A 248 -0.77 -14.61 -20.63
N ALA A 249 -1.40 -13.95 -21.59
CA ALA A 249 -1.15 -14.18 -23.02
C ALA A 249 0.15 -13.55 -23.55
N ASN A 250 0.64 -12.48 -22.91
CA ASN A 250 1.76 -11.71 -23.41
C ASN A 250 3.05 -11.84 -22.58
N TYR A 251 2.96 -12.36 -21.36
CA TYR A 251 4.10 -12.51 -20.44
C TYR A 251 4.20 -13.92 -19.89
N ARG A 252 5.39 -14.29 -19.43
CA ARG A 252 5.65 -15.62 -18.84
C ARG A 252 5.13 -15.65 -17.39
N THR A 253 3.84 -15.83 -17.25
CA THR A 253 3.14 -15.92 -15.98
C THR A 253 2.91 -17.37 -15.56
N ARG A 254 2.54 -17.54 -14.30
CA ARG A 254 1.89 -18.73 -13.75
C ARG A 254 0.41 -18.37 -13.58
N PRO A 255 -0.48 -18.81 -14.50
CA PRO A 255 -1.86 -18.33 -14.56
C PRO A 255 -2.77 -18.87 -13.46
N GLU A 256 -2.37 -19.97 -12.78
CA GLU A 256 -3.18 -20.59 -11.74
C GLU A 256 -3.35 -19.66 -10.52
N PRO A 257 -4.55 -19.61 -9.88
CA PRO A 257 -4.88 -18.62 -8.87
C PRO A 257 -3.91 -18.56 -7.69
N GLN A 258 -3.37 -19.70 -7.26
CA GLN A 258 -2.40 -19.75 -6.15
C GLN A 258 -1.11 -18.97 -6.42
N PHE A 259 -0.82 -18.57 -7.66
CA PHE A 259 0.33 -17.77 -8.05
C PHE A 259 -0.01 -16.32 -8.35
N ASN A 260 -1.26 -15.93 -8.18
CA ASN A 260 -1.72 -14.59 -8.48
C ASN A 260 -2.27 -13.91 -7.22
N ALA A 261 -1.73 -12.75 -6.91
CA ALA A 261 -2.16 -11.92 -5.80
C ALA A 261 -2.92 -10.69 -6.28
N ILE A 262 -3.95 -10.30 -5.54
CA ILE A 262 -4.57 -8.99 -5.63
C ILE A 262 -4.24 -8.21 -4.35
N ILE A 263 -3.72 -6.98 -4.50
CA ILE A 263 -3.11 -6.23 -3.39
C ILE A 263 -3.53 -4.77 -3.45
N GLY A 264 -3.81 -4.16 -2.30
CA GLY A 264 -4.06 -2.74 -2.22
C GLY A 264 -4.09 -2.21 -0.80
N SER A 265 -4.13 -0.88 -0.68
CA SER A 265 -4.26 -0.20 0.60
C SER A 265 -5.54 0.62 0.69
N SER A 266 -6.01 0.87 1.91
CA SER A 266 -7.20 1.69 2.14
C SER A 266 -8.42 1.18 1.35
N MET A 267 -9.03 1.99 0.50
CA MET A 267 -10.07 1.54 -0.43
C MET A 267 -9.56 0.47 -1.40
N GLY A 268 -8.26 0.54 -1.81
CA GLY A 268 -7.61 -0.51 -2.59
C GLY A 268 -7.54 -1.85 -1.85
N GLY A 269 -7.42 -1.84 -0.52
CA GLY A 269 -7.50 -3.03 0.33
C GLY A 269 -8.92 -3.60 0.41
N LEU A 270 -9.94 -2.74 0.42
CA LEU A 270 -11.34 -3.15 0.35
C LEU A 270 -11.64 -3.85 -0.97
N ILE A 271 -11.31 -3.22 -2.12
CA ILE A 271 -11.59 -3.81 -3.43
C ILE A 271 -10.74 -5.04 -3.70
N ALA A 272 -9.49 -5.12 -3.19
CA ALA A 272 -8.68 -6.32 -3.27
C ALA A 272 -9.33 -7.49 -2.50
N THR A 273 -9.86 -7.22 -1.30
CA THR A 273 -10.58 -8.22 -0.51
C THR A 273 -11.82 -8.73 -1.25
N TYR A 274 -12.60 -7.80 -1.81
CA TYR A 274 -13.76 -8.18 -2.61
C TYR A 274 -13.36 -8.98 -3.85
N GLY A 275 -12.35 -8.53 -4.61
CA GLY A 275 -11.89 -9.17 -5.84
C GLY A 275 -11.36 -10.59 -5.64
N ALA A 276 -10.65 -10.86 -4.53
CA ALA A 276 -10.21 -12.22 -4.19
C ALA A 276 -11.38 -13.17 -3.90
N LEU A 277 -12.49 -12.65 -3.37
CA LEU A 277 -13.69 -13.42 -3.07
C LEU A 277 -14.60 -13.58 -4.31
N ALA A 278 -14.72 -12.54 -5.14
CA ALA A 278 -15.54 -12.55 -6.33
C ALA A 278 -14.92 -13.42 -7.43
N HIS A 279 -13.58 -13.42 -7.55
CA HIS A 279 -12.84 -14.16 -8.58
C HIS A 279 -11.77 -15.10 -7.98
N PRO A 280 -12.16 -16.12 -7.20
CA PRO A 280 -11.22 -17.08 -6.62
C PRO A 280 -10.49 -17.92 -7.69
N GLU A 281 -11.02 -18.01 -8.91
CA GLU A 281 -10.38 -18.64 -10.07
C GLU A 281 -9.24 -17.81 -10.66
N ALA A 282 -9.22 -16.51 -10.38
CA ALA A 282 -8.18 -15.59 -10.83
C ALA A 282 -7.14 -15.30 -9.72
N PHE A 283 -7.59 -15.10 -8.49
CA PHE A 283 -6.75 -14.63 -7.38
C PHE A 283 -6.84 -15.58 -6.17
N GLY A 284 -5.79 -16.34 -5.92
CA GLY A 284 -5.66 -17.20 -4.75
C GLY A 284 -4.89 -16.54 -3.59
N LYS A 285 -4.49 -15.27 -3.73
CA LYS A 285 -3.76 -14.52 -2.71
C LYS A 285 -4.33 -13.11 -2.56
N LEU A 286 -4.43 -12.67 -1.31
CA LEU A 286 -4.93 -11.35 -0.93
C LEU A 286 -3.93 -10.63 -0.04
N GLY A 287 -3.52 -9.44 -0.45
CA GLY A 287 -2.80 -8.49 0.40
C GLY A 287 -3.64 -7.24 0.65
N ALA A 288 -4.00 -6.96 1.91
CA ALA A 288 -4.80 -5.80 2.26
C ALA A 288 -4.12 -4.98 3.35
N MET A 289 -3.67 -3.77 2.99
CA MET A 289 -3.02 -2.84 3.90
C MET A 289 -3.97 -1.76 4.37
N SER A 290 -4.17 -1.65 5.67
CA SER A 290 -5.07 -0.64 6.28
C SER A 290 -6.42 -0.53 5.55
N PRO A 291 -7.12 -1.66 5.27
CA PRO A 291 -8.28 -1.68 4.39
C PRO A 291 -9.44 -0.87 4.95
N SER A 292 -10.15 -0.14 4.08
CA SER A 292 -11.30 0.69 4.45
C SER A 292 -12.58 -0.13 4.65
N PHE A 293 -12.57 -1.10 5.56
CA PHE A 293 -13.73 -1.98 5.83
C PHE A 293 -14.92 -1.25 6.46
N TRP A 294 -14.70 -0.07 7.01
CA TRP A 294 -15.75 0.83 7.47
C TRP A 294 -16.65 1.37 6.35
N PHE A 295 -16.13 1.45 5.10
CA PHE A 295 -16.81 2.11 3.98
C PHE A 295 -18.14 1.45 3.60
N PRO A 296 -18.25 0.11 3.47
CA PRO A 296 -19.48 -0.57 3.09
C PRO A 296 -20.39 -0.86 4.29
N ASP A 297 -20.18 -0.30 5.47
CA ASP A 297 -20.84 -0.73 6.69
C ASP A 297 -20.76 -2.28 6.85
N ASN A 298 -21.86 -2.94 7.11
CA ASN A 298 -21.93 -4.39 7.27
C ASN A 298 -22.00 -5.16 5.94
N GLN A 299 -22.05 -4.49 4.78
CA GLN A 299 -22.28 -5.18 3.49
C GLN A 299 -21.15 -6.14 3.11
N LEU A 300 -19.89 -5.82 3.42
CA LEU A 300 -18.78 -6.75 3.25
C LEU A 300 -18.93 -7.98 4.16
N LEU A 301 -19.28 -7.77 5.42
CA LEU A 301 -19.46 -8.86 6.39
C LEU A 301 -20.60 -9.80 5.98
N ASP A 302 -21.73 -9.21 5.54
CA ASP A 302 -22.89 -9.96 5.03
C ASP A 302 -22.51 -10.75 3.75
N TYR A 303 -21.72 -10.14 2.85
CA TYR A 303 -21.23 -10.78 1.64
C TYR A 303 -20.36 -12.00 1.98
N ILE A 304 -19.37 -11.86 2.87
CA ILE A 304 -18.51 -12.96 3.31
C ILE A 304 -19.35 -14.04 4.03
N ALA A 305 -20.25 -13.65 4.94
CA ALA A 305 -21.11 -14.57 5.64
C ALA A 305 -22.04 -15.36 4.70
N GLY A 306 -22.50 -14.73 3.62
CA GLY A 306 -23.29 -15.36 2.55
C GLY A 306 -22.49 -16.15 1.52
N TYR A 307 -21.14 -16.11 1.56
CA TYR A 307 -20.29 -16.72 0.54
C TYR A 307 -20.55 -18.23 0.42
N PRO A 308 -20.85 -18.74 -0.81
CA PRO A 308 -21.37 -20.09 -0.97
C PRO A 308 -20.31 -21.20 -0.93
N ASN A 309 -19.04 -20.85 -1.15
CA ASN A 309 -17.95 -21.81 -1.27
C ASN A 309 -17.04 -21.79 -0.04
N THR A 310 -16.09 -22.72 0.05
CA THR A 310 -15.00 -22.68 1.04
C THR A 310 -13.86 -21.79 0.54
N LEU A 311 -13.09 -21.23 1.49
CA LEU A 311 -11.94 -20.36 1.20
C LEU A 311 -10.58 -21.06 1.44
N GLU A 312 -10.58 -22.39 1.48
CA GLU A 312 -9.38 -23.21 1.79
C GLU A 312 -8.19 -22.91 0.84
N GLY A 313 -8.46 -22.48 -0.38
CA GLY A 313 -7.42 -22.15 -1.38
C GLY A 313 -6.90 -20.71 -1.31
N LEU A 314 -7.54 -19.83 -0.54
CA LEU A 314 -7.16 -18.43 -0.43
C LEU A 314 -6.10 -18.27 0.65
N ARG A 315 -5.03 -17.51 0.34
CA ARG A 315 -4.02 -17.07 1.31
C ARG A 315 -4.11 -15.57 1.50
N THR A 316 -4.15 -15.11 2.73
CA THR A 316 -4.34 -13.68 3.03
C THR A 316 -3.23 -13.12 3.89
N TYR A 317 -2.97 -11.82 3.71
CA TYR A 317 -2.16 -11.01 4.61
C TYR A 317 -2.83 -9.66 4.84
N PHE A 318 -3.18 -9.38 6.08
CA PHE A 318 -3.72 -8.10 6.52
C PHE A 318 -2.69 -7.35 7.34
N VAL A 319 -2.51 -6.06 7.10
CA VAL A 319 -1.64 -5.23 7.94
C VAL A 319 -2.26 -3.88 8.20
N ALA A 320 -2.14 -3.40 9.44
CA ALA A 320 -2.57 -2.06 9.84
C ALA A 320 -1.83 -1.59 11.09
N SER A 321 -1.73 -0.28 11.26
CA SER A 321 -1.27 0.30 12.51
C SER A 321 -2.42 0.53 13.50
N MET A 322 -2.20 0.17 14.75
CA MET A 322 -3.12 0.50 15.86
C MET A 322 -3.26 2.01 16.10
N ASN A 323 -2.41 2.83 15.47
CA ASN A 323 -2.42 4.29 15.59
C ASN A 323 -3.30 4.99 14.53
N GLU A 324 -3.86 4.25 13.54
CA GLU A 324 -4.60 4.87 12.44
C GLU A 324 -5.99 5.34 12.88
N SER A 325 -6.77 4.44 13.45
CA SER A 325 -8.08 4.74 14.03
C SER A 325 -8.47 3.72 15.08
N ALA A 326 -9.46 4.03 15.89
CA ALA A 326 -9.96 3.10 16.92
C ALA A 326 -10.67 1.87 16.31
N SER A 327 -11.18 1.96 15.08
CA SER A 327 -11.91 0.87 14.42
C SER A 327 -11.03 0.05 13.47
N MET A 328 -9.92 0.56 12.95
CA MET A 328 -9.13 -0.10 11.92
C MET A 328 -8.80 -1.57 12.22
N VAL A 329 -8.17 -1.83 13.35
CA VAL A 329 -7.81 -3.21 13.74
C VAL A 329 -9.04 -4.04 14.10
N PRO A 330 -10.02 -3.55 14.91
CA PRO A 330 -11.29 -4.25 15.14
C PRO A 330 -12.02 -4.67 13.86
N ASP A 331 -12.15 -3.79 12.88
CA ASP A 331 -12.83 -4.07 11.60
C ASP A 331 -12.12 -5.19 10.82
N ILE A 332 -10.78 -5.18 10.81
CA ILE A 332 -9.98 -6.25 10.18
C ILE A 332 -10.16 -7.59 10.91
N VAL A 333 -10.13 -7.57 12.25
CA VAL A 333 -10.31 -8.79 13.06
C VAL A 333 -11.67 -9.41 12.81
N GLU A 334 -12.74 -8.61 12.72
CA GLU A 334 -14.08 -9.09 12.43
C GLU A 334 -14.16 -9.76 11.04
N VAL A 335 -13.54 -9.14 10.02
CA VAL A 335 -13.45 -9.75 8.68
C VAL A 335 -12.68 -11.08 8.73
N ILE A 336 -11.54 -11.15 9.41
CA ILE A 336 -10.76 -12.38 9.59
C ILE A 336 -11.59 -13.48 10.26
N GLU A 337 -12.34 -13.16 11.31
CA GLU A 337 -13.16 -14.14 12.03
C GLU A 337 -14.24 -14.76 11.12
N ILE A 338 -14.88 -13.94 10.27
CA ILE A 338 -15.90 -14.44 9.34
C ILE A 338 -15.24 -15.27 8.21
N LEU A 339 -14.09 -14.83 7.68
CA LEU A 339 -13.32 -15.59 6.68
C LEU A 339 -12.90 -16.97 7.22
N ASN A 340 -12.44 -17.03 8.48
CA ASN A 340 -12.10 -18.29 9.14
C ASN A 340 -13.33 -19.20 9.27
N GLY A 341 -14.50 -18.62 9.56
CA GLY A 341 -15.78 -19.32 9.56
C GLY A 341 -16.19 -19.92 8.19
N LYS A 342 -15.55 -19.46 7.09
CA LYS A 342 -15.72 -19.94 5.71
C LYS A 342 -14.62 -20.91 5.24
N GLY A 343 -13.79 -21.39 6.14
CA GLY A 343 -12.78 -22.41 5.86
C GLY A 343 -11.39 -21.85 5.61
N LEU A 344 -11.16 -20.55 5.74
CA LEU A 344 -9.81 -20.02 5.77
C LEU A 344 -9.12 -20.51 7.05
N THR A 345 -7.94 -21.15 6.90
CA THR A 345 -7.22 -21.73 8.03
C THR A 345 -6.23 -20.75 8.65
N GLU A 346 -5.82 -20.97 9.91
CA GLU A 346 -4.78 -20.18 10.55
C GLU A 346 -3.46 -20.16 9.75
N GLU A 347 -3.16 -21.22 9.01
CA GLU A 347 -1.96 -21.28 8.15
C GLU A 347 -2.07 -20.34 6.94
N ASN A 348 -3.27 -20.10 6.47
CA ASN A 348 -3.56 -19.26 5.31
C ASN A 348 -3.99 -17.85 5.68
N THR A 349 -4.26 -17.57 6.96
CA THR A 349 -4.62 -16.26 7.48
C THR A 349 -3.42 -15.63 8.17
N ASN A 350 -2.82 -14.63 7.55
CA ASN A 350 -1.68 -13.93 8.13
C ASN A 350 -2.05 -12.47 8.38
N TRP A 351 -1.51 -11.89 9.43
CA TRP A 351 -1.76 -10.49 9.77
C TRP A 351 -0.64 -9.91 10.62
N ALA A 352 -0.43 -8.60 10.52
CA ALA A 352 0.46 -7.83 11.38
C ALA A 352 -0.25 -6.56 11.85
N PHE A 353 -0.41 -6.41 13.17
CA PHE A 353 -0.93 -5.19 13.77
C PHE A 353 0.19 -4.48 14.52
N THR A 354 0.62 -3.34 13.99
CA THR A 354 1.79 -2.63 14.49
C THR A 354 1.41 -1.52 15.48
N SER A 355 2.31 -1.18 16.40
CA SER A 355 2.18 -0.02 17.27
C SER A 355 2.83 1.24 16.73
N TYR A 356 3.29 1.21 15.49
CA TYR A 356 3.89 2.32 14.75
C TYR A 356 3.21 2.44 13.38
N GLY A 357 3.49 3.53 12.68
CA GLY A 357 2.94 3.78 11.37
C GLY A 357 1.69 4.64 11.41
N ALA A 358 1.24 5.04 10.25
CA ALA A 358 0.05 5.85 9.99
C ALA A 358 -0.58 5.41 8.66
N HIS A 359 -1.77 5.91 8.35
CA HIS A 359 -2.50 5.60 7.13
C HIS A 359 -1.87 6.31 5.91
N ASN A 360 -0.72 5.82 5.45
CA ASN A 360 0.01 6.40 4.32
C ASN A 360 0.99 5.41 3.67
N GLU A 361 1.48 5.81 2.48
CA GLU A 361 2.37 5.03 1.63
C GLU A 361 3.70 4.69 2.31
N ALA A 362 4.24 5.57 3.14
CA ALA A 362 5.49 5.31 3.86
C ALA A 362 5.37 4.12 4.83
N TYR A 363 4.20 3.96 5.45
CA TYR A 363 3.91 2.80 6.29
C TYR A 363 3.76 1.54 5.43
N TRP A 364 2.93 1.59 4.39
CA TRP A 364 2.66 0.44 3.53
C TRP A 364 3.91 -0.05 2.80
N ARG A 365 4.78 0.87 2.36
CA ARG A 365 6.12 0.55 1.85
C ARG A 365 6.94 -0.29 2.82
N GLY A 366 6.96 0.11 4.10
CA GLY A 366 7.69 -0.61 5.14
C GLY A 366 7.20 -2.04 5.36
N GLU A 367 5.90 -2.28 5.15
CA GLU A 367 5.25 -3.58 5.38
C GLU A 367 5.18 -4.46 4.11
N PHE A 368 5.43 -3.90 2.93
CA PHE A 368 5.29 -4.60 1.65
C PHE A 368 6.20 -5.82 1.52
N SER A 369 7.46 -5.70 1.94
CA SER A 369 8.44 -6.80 1.85
C SER A 369 7.97 -8.03 2.62
N GLU A 370 7.46 -7.86 3.85
CA GLU A 370 6.98 -8.97 4.65
C GLU A 370 5.69 -9.58 4.06
N MET A 371 4.74 -8.73 3.65
CA MET A 371 3.53 -9.20 3.00
C MET A 371 3.84 -10.05 1.76
N TYR A 372 4.70 -9.57 0.86
CA TYR A 372 5.11 -10.31 -0.34
C TYR A 372 5.72 -11.67 0.03
N GLN A 373 6.67 -11.68 0.95
CA GLN A 373 7.34 -12.92 1.36
C GLN A 373 6.36 -13.92 1.99
N VAL A 374 5.43 -13.46 2.83
CA VAL A 374 4.42 -14.33 3.45
C VAL A 374 3.45 -14.88 2.40
N LEU A 375 2.95 -14.04 1.50
CA LEU A 375 2.01 -14.48 0.48
C LEU A 375 2.60 -15.53 -0.47
N PHE A 376 3.89 -15.42 -0.81
CA PHE A 376 4.56 -16.30 -1.78
C PHE A 376 5.56 -17.29 -1.16
N ALA A 377 5.66 -17.37 0.16
CA ALA A 377 6.63 -18.22 0.86
C ALA A 377 6.61 -19.69 0.39
N ASN A 378 5.42 -20.25 0.18
CA ASN A 378 5.28 -21.65 -0.22
C ASN A 378 5.70 -21.91 -1.68
N GLU A 379 5.49 -20.94 -2.58
CA GLU A 379 5.89 -21.04 -3.97
C GLU A 379 7.40 -20.89 -4.14
N MET A 380 8.01 -20.00 -3.38
CA MET A 380 9.45 -19.84 -3.34
C MET A 380 10.15 -21.11 -2.82
N LEU A 381 9.52 -21.80 -1.87
CA LEU A 381 10.00 -23.05 -1.32
C LEU A 381 9.74 -24.25 -2.25
N ALA A 382 8.58 -24.29 -2.95
CA ALA A 382 8.24 -25.37 -3.88
C ALA A 382 9.14 -25.41 -5.13
N ILE A 383 9.78 -24.27 -5.49
CA ILE A 383 10.73 -24.22 -6.62
C ILE A 383 12.14 -24.67 -6.19
N GLN A 384 12.43 -24.69 -4.91
CA GLN A 384 13.60 -25.40 -4.37
C GLN A 384 13.30 -26.87 -4.01
N GLU A 385 12.59 -27.60 -4.88
CA GLU A 385 12.88 -29.03 -5.00
C GLU A 385 14.31 -29.15 -5.56
N VAL A 386 15.29 -28.95 -4.71
CA VAL A 386 16.66 -29.28 -5.06
C VAL A 386 16.76 -30.81 -5.04
N GLN A 387 16.33 -31.41 -6.15
CA GLN A 387 16.72 -32.78 -6.46
C GLN A 387 18.23 -32.78 -6.70
N HIS A 388 18.97 -32.98 -5.66
CA HIS A 388 20.35 -33.37 -5.77
C HIS A 388 20.42 -34.88 -5.48
N GLU A 389 20.48 -35.69 -6.56
CA GLU A 389 20.69 -37.14 -6.49
C GLU A 389 19.82 -37.89 -5.45
N GLY A 390 18.53 -37.52 -5.35
CA GLY A 390 17.58 -38.23 -4.50
C GLY A 390 17.35 -37.65 -3.10
N VAL A 391 18.07 -36.60 -2.67
CA VAL A 391 17.83 -35.94 -1.39
C VAL A 391 16.77 -34.85 -1.52
N VAL A 392 15.73 -34.93 -0.71
CA VAL A 392 14.62 -33.96 -0.66
C VAL A 392 14.51 -33.39 0.75
N ILE A 393 14.54 -32.05 0.86
CA ILE A 393 14.19 -31.33 2.09
C ILE A 393 12.96 -30.48 1.80
N ARG A 394 11.88 -30.72 2.51
CA ARG A 394 10.62 -29.98 2.38
C ARG A 394 10.25 -29.33 3.70
N GLN A 395 9.82 -28.12 3.66
CA GLN A 395 9.16 -27.49 4.78
C GLN A 395 7.66 -27.77 4.70
N LEU A 396 7.06 -28.26 5.79
CA LEU A 396 5.61 -28.52 5.87
C LEU A 396 4.84 -27.33 6.41
N ASN A 397 5.43 -26.62 7.38
CA ASN A 397 4.87 -25.41 8.00
C ASN A 397 5.98 -24.63 8.69
N SER A 398 5.64 -23.52 9.37
CA SER A 398 6.60 -22.73 10.14
C SER A 398 7.38 -23.61 11.13
N GLY A 399 8.64 -23.83 10.82
CA GLY A 399 9.58 -24.59 11.66
C GLY A 399 9.54 -26.11 11.53
N LEU A 400 8.63 -26.74 10.76
CA LEU A 400 8.59 -28.20 10.56
C LEU A 400 9.16 -28.56 9.19
N ILE A 401 10.24 -29.34 9.18
CA ILE A 401 10.92 -29.79 7.95
C ILE A 401 10.88 -31.32 7.82
N VAL A 402 10.73 -31.80 6.59
CA VAL A 402 10.85 -33.21 6.22
C VAL A 402 12.12 -33.39 5.40
N VAL A 403 12.89 -34.37 5.78
CA VAL A 403 14.12 -34.75 5.09
C VAL A 403 13.97 -36.18 4.58
N SER A 404 14.30 -36.44 3.32
CA SER A 404 14.29 -37.77 2.74
C SER A 404 15.40 -37.95 1.71
N GLY A 405 15.91 -39.19 1.57
CA GLY A 405 16.94 -39.56 0.60
C GLY A 405 18.36 -39.25 1.06
N LEU A 406 18.61 -38.91 2.34
CA LEU A 406 19.94 -38.78 2.86
C LEU A 406 20.61 -40.17 2.99
N PRO A 407 21.80 -40.40 2.38
CA PRO A 407 22.46 -41.67 2.45
C PRO A 407 23.03 -41.98 3.84
N GLU A 408 23.29 -40.96 4.64
CA GLU A 408 23.86 -41.05 5.99
C GLU A 408 23.45 -39.80 6.81
N THR A 409 23.73 -39.83 8.12
CA THR A 409 23.56 -38.68 8.98
C THR A 409 24.42 -37.51 8.48
N THR A 410 23.78 -36.42 8.15
CA THR A 410 24.41 -35.22 7.60
C THR A 410 24.32 -34.06 8.59
N ILE A 411 25.46 -33.44 8.88
CA ILE A 411 25.51 -32.23 9.71
C ILE A 411 25.17 -31.03 8.84
N CYS A 412 24.13 -30.30 9.28
CA CYS A 412 23.67 -29.10 8.64
C CYS A 412 23.68 -27.91 9.60
N THR A 413 24.01 -26.74 9.11
CA THR A 413 24.00 -25.49 9.86
C THR A 413 22.93 -24.59 9.33
N LEU A 414 22.10 -24.07 10.25
CA LEU A 414 21.07 -23.05 9.97
C LEU A 414 21.69 -21.65 10.14
N TYR A 415 21.58 -20.83 9.12
CA TYR A 415 22.09 -19.46 9.09
C TYR A 415 20.93 -18.46 9.03
N GLY A 416 21.04 -17.35 9.73
CA GLY A 416 20.23 -16.17 9.46
C GLY A 416 20.58 -15.50 8.13
N LEU A 417 19.73 -14.65 7.59
CA LEU A 417 19.98 -13.93 6.33
C LEU A 417 21.22 -13.02 6.39
N SER A 418 21.61 -12.56 7.59
CA SER A 418 22.87 -11.83 7.81
C SER A 418 24.14 -12.71 7.71
N GLY A 419 23.99 -14.03 7.47
CA GLY A 419 25.08 -14.98 7.46
C GLY A 419 25.55 -15.45 8.84
N CYS A 420 24.89 -15.03 9.93
CA CYS A 420 25.18 -15.52 11.26
C CYS A 420 24.71 -16.97 11.43
N GLU A 421 25.56 -17.82 11.99
CA GLU A 421 25.20 -19.19 12.39
C GLU A 421 24.21 -19.14 13.56
N ILE A 422 23.10 -19.87 13.42
CA ILE A 422 22.00 -19.91 14.39
C ILE A 422 22.01 -21.26 15.14
N LEU A 423 22.12 -22.35 14.40
CA LEU A 423 22.00 -23.70 14.95
C LEU A 423 22.71 -24.71 14.05
N GLU A 424 23.46 -25.64 14.65
CA GLU A 424 23.92 -26.85 13.99
C GLU A 424 23.04 -28.04 14.36
N MET A 425 22.64 -28.83 13.36
CA MET A 425 21.75 -29.98 13.54
C MET A 425 22.22 -31.18 12.71
N SER A 426 22.05 -32.36 13.25
CA SER A 426 22.30 -33.62 12.54
C SER A 426 21.02 -34.13 11.94
N LEU A 427 20.96 -34.24 10.62
CA LEU A 427 19.78 -34.69 9.87
C LEU A 427 19.99 -36.10 9.29
N THR A 428 18.94 -36.88 9.37
CA THR A 428 18.76 -38.14 8.64
C THR A 428 17.38 -38.07 7.96
N ASP A 429 16.96 -39.10 7.24
CA ASP A 429 15.59 -39.16 6.78
C ASP A 429 14.62 -39.08 7.97
N GLY A 430 13.70 -38.16 7.92
CA GLY A 430 12.74 -37.92 9.01
C GLY A 430 12.09 -36.56 9.02
N ILE A 431 11.36 -36.28 10.09
CA ILE A 431 10.68 -35.01 10.33
C ILE A 431 11.36 -34.33 11.51
N TYR A 432 11.68 -33.04 11.33
CA TYR A 432 12.40 -32.23 12.31
C TYR A 432 11.63 -30.95 12.61
N GLN A 433 11.50 -30.62 13.89
CA GLN A 433 10.94 -29.36 14.36
C GLN A 433 12.09 -28.41 14.70
N LEU A 434 12.13 -27.23 14.09
CA LEU A 434 13.06 -26.18 14.50
C LEU A 434 12.73 -25.73 15.93
N PRO A 435 13.75 -25.53 16.78
CA PRO A 435 13.56 -25.15 18.18
C PRO A 435 12.74 -23.84 18.35
N ASP A 436 11.90 -23.79 19.38
CA ASP A 436 11.05 -22.62 19.67
C ASP A 436 11.82 -21.34 20.02
N GLN A 437 13.11 -21.46 20.37
CA GLN A 437 13.98 -20.31 20.65
C GLN A 437 14.44 -19.57 19.39
N ILE A 438 14.31 -20.18 18.20
CA ILE A 438 14.64 -19.52 16.94
C ILE A 438 13.51 -18.51 16.64
N PRO A 439 13.80 -17.20 16.46
CA PRO A 439 12.78 -16.22 16.11
C PRO A 439 12.01 -16.58 14.82
N GLN A 440 10.82 -16.05 14.65
CA GLN A 440 10.16 -16.14 13.35
C GLN A 440 10.96 -15.37 12.31
N GLY A 441 11.12 -15.96 11.12
CA GLY A 441 11.93 -15.37 10.07
C GLY A 441 12.41 -16.39 9.05
N MET A 442 13.14 -15.89 8.06
CA MET A 442 13.74 -16.69 6.99
C MET A 442 15.16 -17.10 7.36
N TYR A 443 15.51 -18.36 7.07
CA TYR A 443 16.79 -18.97 7.40
C TYR A 443 17.32 -19.77 6.21
N ILE A 444 18.62 -20.00 6.18
CA ILE A 444 19.28 -20.83 5.17
C ILE A 444 19.89 -22.06 5.87
N LEU A 445 19.46 -23.25 5.47
CA LEU A 445 20.05 -24.52 5.92
C LEU A 445 21.11 -24.94 4.92
N LYS A 446 22.33 -25.21 5.40
CA LYS A 446 23.47 -25.73 4.60
C LYS A 446 24.02 -26.99 5.20
N SER A 447 24.35 -27.97 4.37
CA SER A 447 25.16 -29.10 4.85
C SER A 447 26.66 -28.76 4.91
N ASN A 448 27.33 -29.22 5.95
CA ASN A 448 28.74 -28.89 6.18
C ASN A 448 29.68 -29.57 5.17
N ASN A 449 29.22 -30.64 4.52
CA ASN A 449 29.94 -31.39 3.49
C ASN A 449 29.50 -31.10 2.04
N ASN A 450 28.65 -30.07 1.85
CA ASN A 450 28.04 -29.72 0.56
C ASN A 450 27.24 -30.87 -0.10
N SER A 451 26.82 -31.89 0.66
CA SER A 451 25.98 -32.97 0.17
C SER A 451 24.54 -32.51 -0.13
N ILE A 452 24.15 -31.36 0.38
CA ILE A 452 22.87 -30.72 0.17
C ILE A 452 23.14 -29.28 -0.27
N LYS A 453 22.47 -28.82 -1.34
CA LYS A 453 22.47 -27.40 -1.68
C LYS A 453 21.80 -26.60 -0.56
N PRO A 454 22.17 -25.32 -0.37
CA PRO A 454 21.51 -24.46 0.61
C PRO A 454 20.00 -24.43 0.40
N VAL A 455 19.24 -24.70 1.46
CA VAL A 455 17.77 -24.70 1.46
C VAL A 455 17.28 -23.57 2.35
N ARG A 456 16.35 -22.77 1.87
CA ARG A 456 15.69 -21.75 2.68
C ARG A 456 14.58 -22.37 3.52
N LEU A 457 14.49 -21.96 4.75
CA LEU A 457 13.48 -22.38 5.70
C LEU A 457 12.85 -21.16 6.35
N MET A 458 11.55 -21.24 6.61
CA MET A 458 10.83 -20.24 7.41
C MET A 458 10.47 -20.80 8.78
N ARG A 459 10.52 -19.94 9.80
CA ARG A 459 10.02 -20.24 11.11
C ARG A 459 9.06 -19.17 11.61
#